data_6fdf8b49deeae360bfec5912be27a42a
#
_entry.id   6fdf8b49deeae360bfec5912be27a42a
#
_cell.length_a   1.000
_cell.length_b   1.000
_cell.length_c   1.000
_cell.angle_alpha   90.00
_cell.angle_beta   90.00
_cell.angle_gamma   90.00
#
_symmetry.space_group_name_H-M   'P 1'
#
loop_
_entity.id
_entity.type
_entity.pdbx_description
1 polymer ?
#
loop_
_entity_poly.entity_id
_entity_poly.type
_entity_poly.pdbx_seq_one_letter_code
_entity_poly.pdbx_strand_id
1 'polypeptide(L)'
;MTTFTDTLKNRRSIYHLGRNVSLSNEELTTLIKEAIKESPTAFNAQSTRAVILFGDAHEKLWEITEEALRPLTPAEAFPNTQNKLAGFKNGYGTVLFFKDTDVVKGLQEQFELYADNFPDWSEQSNGIATANTWVALVDKGLGANLQHYNPVIDEAVAKEWTI
;
A
#
# COMPACT_ATOMS: atom_id res chain seq x y z
N MET A 1 -0.14 -27.54 -9.10
CA MET A 1 -0.61 -26.15 -9.23
C MET A 1 -1.20 -25.71 -7.89
N THR A 2 -0.72 -24.62 -7.32
CA THR A 2 -1.32 -24.01 -6.13
C THR A 2 -2.65 -23.38 -6.52
N THR A 3 -3.71 -23.64 -5.76
CA THR A 3 -5.01 -23.02 -6.02
C THR A 3 -5.05 -21.60 -5.45
N PHE A 4 -5.98 -20.76 -5.95
CA PHE A 4 -6.22 -19.43 -5.37
C PHE A 4 -6.46 -19.49 -3.85
N THR A 5 -7.25 -20.47 -3.40
CA THR A 5 -7.53 -20.67 -1.97
C THR A 5 -6.27 -21.05 -1.18
N ASP A 6 -5.35 -21.81 -1.77
CA ASP A 6 -4.09 -22.15 -1.12
C ASP A 6 -3.18 -20.91 -1.00
N THR A 7 -3.14 -20.06 -2.02
CA THR A 7 -2.43 -18.78 -1.97
C THR A 7 -3.01 -17.88 -0.87
N LEU A 8 -4.34 -17.80 -0.74
CA LEU A 8 -4.99 -17.07 0.35
C LEU A 8 -4.61 -17.61 1.74
N LYS A 9 -4.55 -18.93 1.93
CA LYS A 9 -4.12 -19.56 3.18
C LYS A 9 -2.65 -19.23 3.51
N ASN A 10 -1.79 -19.14 2.49
CA ASN A 10 -0.38 -18.83 2.63
C ASN A 10 -0.11 -17.34 2.87
N ARG A 11 -1.04 -16.45 2.50
CA ARG A 11 -0.93 -15.02 2.76
C ARG A 11 -0.97 -14.76 4.27
N ARG A 12 0.17 -14.35 4.80
CA ARG A 12 0.33 -13.99 6.23
C ARG A 12 1.06 -12.66 6.32
N SER A 13 0.89 -11.95 7.44
CA SER A 13 1.72 -10.79 7.74
C SER A 13 3.12 -11.25 8.12
N ILE A 14 4.08 -10.95 7.25
CA ILE A 14 5.49 -11.29 7.44
C ILE A 14 6.23 -10.02 7.83
N TYR A 15 6.73 -9.95 9.06
CA TYR A 15 7.39 -8.75 9.59
C TYR A 15 8.91 -8.79 9.44
N HIS A 16 9.51 -9.97 9.40
CA HIS A 16 10.94 -10.13 9.14
C HIS A 16 11.17 -10.17 7.63
N LEU A 17 11.21 -8.98 7.03
CA LEU A 17 11.43 -8.81 5.60
C LEU A 17 12.92 -8.77 5.28
N GLY A 18 13.25 -9.16 4.05
CA GLY A 18 14.59 -9.11 3.50
C GLY A 18 14.57 -8.64 2.04
N ARG A 19 15.77 -8.50 1.46
CA ARG A 19 15.94 -7.99 0.09
C ARG A 19 16.23 -9.07 -0.95
N ASN A 20 16.17 -10.34 -0.56
CA ASN A 20 16.40 -11.44 -1.49
C ASN A 20 15.13 -11.73 -2.30
N VAL A 21 14.94 -10.98 -3.37
CA VAL A 21 13.81 -11.09 -4.29
C VAL A 21 14.34 -11.52 -5.66
N SER A 22 13.73 -12.55 -6.24
CA SER A 22 14.13 -13.09 -7.55
C SER A 22 13.56 -12.31 -8.74
N LEU A 23 12.50 -11.52 -8.53
CA LEU A 23 11.89 -10.69 -9.55
C LEU A 23 12.59 -9.34 -9.66
N SER A 24 12.72 -8.83 -10.87
CA SER A 24 13.19 -7.47 -11.13
C SER A 24 12.15 -6.42 -10.70
N ASN A 25 12.58 -5.17 -10.55
CA ASN A 25 11.67 -4.05 -10.28
C ASN A 25 10.58 -3.91 -11.37
N GLU A 26 10.92 -4.19 -12.63
CA GLU A 26 9.99 -4.12 -13.75
C GLU A 26 8.93 -5.22 -13.66
N GLU A 27 9.34 -6.46 -13.36
CA GLU A 27 8.43 -7.60 -13.18
C GLU A 27 7.49 -7.38 -11.99
N LEU A 28 8.01 -6.86 -10.86
CA LEU A 28 7.21 -6.50 -9.69
C LEU A 28 6.22 -5.39 -10.01
N THR A 29 6.68 -4.35 -10.71
CA THR A 29 5.83 -3.23 -11.12
C THR A 29 4.69 -3.71 -12.02
N THR A 30 4.98 -4.58 -12.97
CA THR A 30 3.97 -5.16 -13.86
C THR A 30 2.96 -5.99 -13.08
N LEU A 31 3.42 -6.88 -12.21
CA LEU A 31 2.58 -7.72 -11.35
C LEU A 31 1.62 -6.88 -10.50
N ILE A 32 2.14 -5.82 -9.85
CA ILE A 32 1.35 -4.95 -8.98
C ILE A 32 0.32 -4.16 -9.80
N LYS A 33 0.72 -3.60 -10.95
CA LYS A 33 -0.18 -2.88 -11.85
C LYS A 33 -1.31 -3.77 -12.35
N GLU A 34 -1.02 -4.99 -12.75
CA GLU A 34 -2.02 -5.96 -13.20
C GLU A 34 -2.99 -6.31 -12.06
N ALA A 35 -2.49 -6.58 -10.84
CA ALA A 35 -3.33 -6.89 -9.71
C ALA A 35 -4.30 -5.74 -9.37
N ILE A 36 -3.83 -4.49 -9.45
CA ILE A 36 -4.68 -3.31 -9.23
C ILE A 36 -5.70 -3.14 -10.36
N LYS A 37 -5.26 -3.23 -11.61
CA LYS A 37 -6.10 -3.04 -12.80
C LYS A 37 -7.23 -4.06 -12.87
N GLU A 38 -6.98 -5.30 -12.52
CA GLU A 38 -7.97 -6.38 -12.54
C GLU A 38 -8.85 -6.42 -11.27
N SER A 39 -8.62 -5.49 -10.32
CA SER A 39 -9.45 -5.38 -9.11
C SER A 39 -10.76 -4.66 -9.41
N PRO A 40 -11.92 -5.25 -9.03
CA PRO A 40 -13.22 -4.64 -9.30
C PRO A 40 -13.42 -3.37 -8.46
N THR A 41 -14.14 -2.41 -9.05
CA THR A 41 -14.51 -1.16 -8.40
C THR A 41 -15.99 -0.86 -8.61
N ALA A 42 -16.66 -0.30 -7.62
CA ALA A 42 -18.05 0.13 -7.76
C ALA A 42 -18.19 1.14 -8.91
N PHE A 43 -19.20 0.99 -9.76
CA PHE A 43 -19.42 1.81 -10.95
C PHE A 43 -18.21 1.88 -11.91
N ASN A 44 -17.32 0.92 -11.85
CA ASN A 44 -16.04 0.95 -12.57
C ASN A 44 -15.26 2.26 -12.33
N ALA A 45 -15.28 2.74 -11.11
CA ALA A 45 -14.72 4.03 -10.71
C ALA A 45 -13.21 4.13 -10.96
N GLN A 46 -12.49 3.00 -10.80
CA GLN A 46 -11.04 2.93 -11.00
C GLN A 46 -10.28 4.05 -10.25
N SER A 47 -10.73 4.37 -9.03
CA SER A 47 -10.18 5.47 -8.22
C SER A 47 -8.89 5.10 -7.47
N THR A 48 -8.52 3.83 -7.41
CA THR A 48 -7.28 3.39 -6.73
C THR A 48 -6.05 3.87 -7.50
N ARG A 49 -5.09 4.42 -6.76
CA ARG A 49 -3.77 4.81 -7.26
C ARG A 49 -2.71 4.12 -6.40
N ALA A 50 -1.55 3.86 -6.98
CA ALA A 50 -0.43 3.29 -6.25
C ALA A 50 0.89 3.95 -6.65
N VAL A 51 1.77 4.15 -5.67
CA VAL A 51 3.18 4.51 -5.87
C VAL A 51 4.03 3.35 -5.39
N ILE A 52 4.87 2.83 -6.27
CA ILE A 52 5.72 1.67 -5.99
C ILE A 52 7.12 2.18 -5.75
N LEU A 53 7.66 1.94 -4.56
CA LEU A 53 8.93 2.46 -4.10
C LEU A 53 9.95 1.31 -3.95
N PHE A 54 11.11 1.46 -4.60
CA PHE A 54 12.25 0.57 -4.49
C PHE A 54 13.52 1.34 -4.09
N GLY A 55 14.51 0.65 -3.55
CA GLY A 55 15.82 1.23 -3.23
C GLY A 55 15.70 2.47 -2.34
N ASP A 56 16.36 3.56 -2.73
CA ASP A 56 16.43 4.80 -1.95
C ASP A 56 15.05 5.42 -1.70
N ALA A 57 14.11 5.31 -2.65
CA ALA A 57 12.76 5.81 -2.47
C ALA A 57 12.00 5.02 -1.39
N HIS A 58 12.16 3.70 -1.35
CA HIS A 58 11.63 2.86 -0.28
C HIS A 58 12.24 3.25 1.08
N GLU A 59 13.56 3.42 1.16
CA GLU A 59 14.23 3.82 2.39
C GLU A 59 13.77 5.20 2.87
N LYS A 60 13.62 6.15 1.94
CA LYS A 60 13.14 7.50 2.22
C LYS A 60 11.77 7.53 2.87
N LEU A 61 10.84 6.66 2.43
CA LEU A 61 9.53 6.54 3.06
C LEU A 61 9.63 6.22 4.56
N TRP A 62 10.49 5.26 4.91
CA TRP A 62 10.63 4.85 6.31
C TRP A 62 11.37 5.89 7.15
N GLU A 63 12.26 6.69 6.55
CA GLU A 63 12.86 7.87 7.19
C GLU A 63 11.81 8.95 7.48
N ILE A 64 10.97 9.28 6.50
CA ILE A 64 9.84 10.20 6.67
C ILE A 64 8.92 9.71 7.80
N THR A 65 8.63 8.42 7.83
CA THR A 65 7.78 7.81 8.86
C THR A 65 8.41 7.91 10.25
N GLU A 66 9.71 7.65 10.35
CA GLU A 66 10.43 7.78 11.61
C GLU A 66 10.45 9.23 12.12
N GLU A 67 10.75 10.18 11.25
CA GLU A 67 10.75 11.61 11.58
C GLU A 67 9.38 12.09 12.06
N ALA A 68 8.31 11.66 11.39
CA ALA A 68 6.94 12.01 11.74
C ALA A 68 6.49 11.41 13.10
N LEU A 69 6.94 10.20 13.42
CA LEU A 69 6.60 9.53 14.67
C LEU A 69 7.43 10.01 15.87
N ARG A 70 8.61 10.58 15.64
CA ARG A 70 9.52 11.00 16.70
C ARG A 70 8.88 11.95 17.72
N PRO A 71 8.19 13.03 17.32
CA PRO A 71 7.54 13.94 18.28
C PRO A 71 6.29 13.36 18.94
N LEU A 72 5.72 12.29 18.38
CA LEU A 72 4.48 11.67 18.85
C LEU A 72 4.71 10.48 19.80
N THR A 73 5.96 9.99 19.88
CA THR A 73 6.31 8.81 20.67
C THR A 73 7.13 9.24 21.88
N PRO A 74 6.79 8.80 23.11
CA PRO A 74 7.61 9.05 24.30
C PRO A 74 9.07 8.63 24.08
N ALA A 75 10.01 9.43 24.57
CA ALA A 75 11.44 9.23 24.31
C ALA A 75 11.95 7.83 24.73
N GLU A 76 11.43 7.33 25.85
CA GLU A 76 11.75 5.98 26.36
C GLU A 76 11.19 4.84 25.50
N ALA A 77 10.09 5.06 24.76
CA ALA A 77 9.47 4.09 23.88
C ALA A 77 10.00 4.15 22.44
N PHE A 78 10.61 5.28 22.06
CA PHE A 78 11.04 5.53 20.68
C PHE A 78 12.04 4.49 20.12
N PRO A 79 13.00 3.94 20.89
CA PRO A 79 13.88 2.88 20.40
C PRO A 79 13.12 1.64 19.87
N ASN A 80 12.00 1.27 20.49
CA ASN A 80 11.16 0.17 20.00
C ASN A 80 10.49 0.52 18.67
N THR A 81 10.03 1.75 18.51
CA THR A 81 9.47 2.27 17.25
C THR A 81 10.53 2.25 16.14
N GLN A 82 11.73 2.73 16.42
CA GLN A 82 12.85 2.70 15.47
C GLN A 82 13.18 1.27 15.02
N ASN A 83 13.27 0.32 15.95
CA ASN A 83 13.54 -1.08 15.63
C ASN A 83 12.46 -1.67 14.73
N LYS A 84 11.19 -1.35 14.98
CA LYS A 84 10.06 -1.78 14.16
C LYS A 84 10.17 -1.19 12.74
N LEU A 85 10.42 0.10 12.60
CA LEU A 85 10.56 0.79 11.32
C LEU A 85 11.79 0.29 10.54
N ALA A 86 12.91 0.02 11.23
CA ALA A 86 14.09 -0.58 10.63
C ALA A 86 13.78 -1.96 10.02
N GLY A 87 12.92 -2.76 10.67
CA GLY A 87 12.43 -4.02 10.13
C GLY A 87 11.68 -3.85 8.81
N PHE A 88 10.86 -2.80 8.66
CA PHE A 88 10.16 -2.50 7.41
C PHE A 88 11.11 -1.94 6.36
N LYS A 89 11.99 -1.03 6.74
CA LYS A 89 13.05 -0.46 5.88
C LYS A 89 13.98 -1.55 5.31
N ASN A 90 14.14 -2.66 6.02
CA ASN A 90 14.92 -3.81 5.54
C ASN A 90 14.22 -4.60 4.42
N GLY A 91 12.97 -4.29 4.10
CA GLY A 91 12.25 -4.87 2.97
C GLY A 91 12.83 -4.44 1.63
N TYR A 92 12.40 -5.12 0.57
CA TYR A 92 12.82 -4.84 -0.81
C TYR A 92 12.18 -3.59 -1.38
N GLY A 93 10.93 -3.33 -1.03
CA GLY A 93 10.14 -2.21 -1.54
C GLY A 93 8.86 -1.98 -0.75
N THR A 94 8.18 -0.89 -1.07
CA THR A 94 6.87 -0.54 -0.50
C THR A 94 5.91 -0.10 -1.60
N VAL A 95 4.66 -0.47 -1.47
CA VAL A 95 3.56 0.02 -2.31
C VAL A 95 2.70 0.93 -1.44
N LEU A 96 2.58 2.19 -1.83
CA LEU A 96 1.65 3.14 -1.24
C LEU A 96 0.36 3.11 -2.03
N PHE A 97 -0.78 2.93 -1.36
CA PHE A 97 -2.10 2.94 -1.97
C PHE A 97 -2.82 4.23 -1.63
N PHE A 98 -3.45 4.82 -2.63
CA PHE A 98 -4.23 6.04 -2.54
C PHE A 98 -5.57 5.89 -3.23
N LYS A 99 -6.49 6.78 -2.93
CA LYS A 99 -7.69 6.99 -3.73
C LYS A 99 -7.61 8.36 -4.40
N ASP A 100 -7.97 8.40 -5.66
CA ASP A 100 -8.14 9.63 -6.42
C ASP A 100 -9.47 10.29 -6.00
N THR A 101 -9.37 11.35 -5.21
CA THR A 101 -10.55 12.03 -4.67
C THR A 101 -11.33 12.81 -5.73
N ASP A 102 -10.70 13.21 -6.83
CA ASP A 102 -11.38 13.92 -7.91
C ASP A 102 -12.26 12.97 -8.74
N VAL A 103 -11.79 11.73 -8.93
CA VAL A 103 -12.62 10.66 -9.51
C VAL A 103 -13.85 10.41 -8.63
N VAL A 104 -13.67 10.34 -7.31
CA VAL A 104 -14.78 10.13 -6.36
C VAL A 104 -15.78 11.27 -6.42
N LYS A 105 -15.32 12.52 -6.38
CA LYS A 105 -16.18 13.73 -6.49
C LYS A 105 -16.93 13.77 -7.81
N GLY A 106 -16.24 13.48 -8.93
CA GLY A 106 -16.89 13.45 -10.25
C GLY A 106 -18.03 12.42 -10.32
N LEU A 107 -17.87 11.26 -9.67
CA LEU A 107 -18.93 10.26 -9.58
C LEU A 107 -20.08 10.70 -8.66
N GLN A 108 -19.79 11.37 -7.57
CA GLN A 108 -20.81 11.95 -6.68
C GLN A 108 -21.67 12.98 -7.43
N GLU A 109 -21.07 13.83 -8.26
CA GLU A 109 -21.76 14.82 -9.10
C GLU A 109 -22.58 14.14 -10.21
N GLN A 110 -22.04 13.11 -10.83
CA GLN A 110 -22.71 12.39 -11.93
C GLN A 110 -23.89 11.53 -11.46
N PHE A 111 -23.81 10.99 -10.25
CA PHE A 111 -24.79 10.04 -9.71
C PHE A 111 -25.28 10.52 -8.32
N GLU A 112 -25.99 11.65 -8.29
CA GLU A 112 -26.45 12.30 -7.06
C GLU A 112 -27.18 11.36 -6.10
N LEU A 113 -27.97 10.40 -6.62
CA LEU A 113 -28.71 9.42 -5.80
C LEU A 113 -27.79 8.57 -4.91
N TYR A 114 -26.54 8.35 -5.35
CA TYR A 114 -25.57 7.53 -4.67
C TYR A 114 -24.37 8.32 -4.15
N ALA A 115 -24.44 9.65 -4.17
CA ALA A 115 -23.32 10.53 -3.84
C ALA A 115 -22.66 10.18 -2.51
N ASP A 116 -23.45 9.93 -1.48
CA ASP A 116 -22.97 9.62 -0.13
C ASP A 116 -22.28 8.21 -0.03
N ASN A 117 -22.50 7.34 -1.01
CA ASN A 117 -21.93 6.00 -1.01
C ASN A 117 -20.55 5.94 -1.65
N PHE A 118 -20.22 6.82 -2.59
CA PHE A 118 -18.97 6.74 -3.35
C PHE A 118 -17.69 6.80 -2.50
N PRO A 119 -17.61 7.62 -1.43
CA PRO A 119 -16.46 7.60 -0.53
C PRO A 119 -16.21 6.22 0.07
N ASP A 120 -17.25 5.55 0.60
CA ASP A 120 -17.13 4.22 1.19
C ASP A 120 -16.80 3.15 0.14
N TRP A 121 -17.44 3.21 -1.03
CA TRP A 121 -17.15 2.28 -2.12
C TRP A 121 -15.73 2.44 -2.66
N SER A 122 -15.17 3.64 -2.63
CA SER A 122 -13.78 3.87 -3.01
C SER A 122 -12.81 3.26 -2.02
N GLU A 123 -13.09 3.33 -0.71
CA GLU A 123 -12.30 2.66 0.33
C GLU A 123 -12.36 1.14 0.18
N GLN A 124 -13.54 0.58 -0.05
CA GLN A 124 -13.73 -0.84 -0.29
C GLN A 124 -12.93 -1.31 -1.52
N SER A 125 -13.01 -0.56 -2.63
CA SER A 125 -12.27 -0.83 -3.86
C SER A 125 -10.75 -0.78 -3.63
N ASN A 126 -10.28 0.20 -2.88
CA ASN A 126 -8.88 0.33 -2.50
C ASN A 126 -8.41 -0.86 -1.64
N GLY A 127 -9.24 -1.31 -0.70
CA GLY A 127 -9.00 -2.51 0.10
C GLY A 127 -8.92 -3.79 -0.75
N ILE A 128 -9.77 -3.94 -1.76
CA ILE A 128 -9.75 -5.06 -2.70
C ILE A 128 -8.44 -5.05 -3.50
N ALA A 129 -8.05 -3.91 -4.08
CA ALA A 129 -6.81 -3.78 -4.84
C ALA A 129 -5.58 -4.08 -3.99
N THR A 130 -5.56 -3.60 -2.75
CA THR A 130 -4.50 -3.87 -1.77
C THR A 130 -4.40 -5.37 -1.46
N ALA A 131 -5.53 -6.02 -1.20
CA ALA A 131 -5.58 -7.46 -0.90
C ALA A 131 -5.15 -8.30 -2.10
N ASN A 132 -5.63 -7.98 -3.31
CA ASN A 132 -5.26 -8.67 -4.54
C ASN A 132 -3.76 -8.53 -4.83
N THR A 133 -3.20 -7.33 -4.65
CA THR A 133 -1.75 -7.11 -4.76
C THR A 133 -0.97 -7.98 -3.77
N TRP A 134 -1.41 -8.06 -2.53
CA TRP A 134 -0.76 -8.90 -1.53
C TRP A 134 -0.80 -10.38 -1.91
N VAL A 135 -1.97 -10.87 -2.38
CA VAL A 135 -2.12 -12.26 -2.84
C VAL A 135 -1.23 -12.54 -4.06
N ALA A 136 -1.14 -11.59 -5.00
CA ALA A 136 -0.26 -11.71 -6.17
C ALA A 136 1.22 -11.81 -5.78
N LEU A 137 1.67 -11.03 -4.79
CA LEU A 137 3.03 -11.13 -4.25
C LEU A 137 3.28 -12.49 -3.60
N VAL A 138 2.33 -13.01 -2.81
CA VAL A 138 2.42 -14.32 -2.17
C VAL A 138 2.46 -15.45 -3.20
N ASP A 139 1.73 -15.34 -4.31
CA ASP A 139 1.79 -16.30 -5.43
C ASP A 139 3.20 -16.40 -6.03
N LYS A 140 3.96 -15.31 -5.98
CA LYS A 140 5.38 -15.26 -6.39
C LYS A 140 6.37 -15.63 -5.28
N GLY A 141 5.88 -16.14 -4.14
CA GLY A 141 6.70 -16.54 -3.00
C GLY A 141 7.23 -15.38 -2.17
N LEU A 142 6.65 -14.18 -2.28
CA LEU A 142 7.08 -12.99 -1.57
C LEU A 142 6.27 -12.80 -0.29
N GLY A 143 6.95 -12.45 0.80
CA GLY A 143 6.33 -12.04 2.06
C GLY A 143 6.03 -10.54 2.06
N ALA A 144 4.91 -10.16 2.66
CA ALA A 144 4.56 -8.77 2.87
C ALA A 144 3.78 -8.56 4.17
N ASN A 145 3.65 -7.31 4.58
CA ASN A 145 2.73 -6.87 5.64
C ASN A 145 2.08 -5.55 5.23
N LEU A 146 0.95 -5.24 5.84
CA LEU A 146 0.23 -4.00 5.65
C LEU A 146 0.43 -3.09 6.85
N GLN A 147 0.79 -1.84 6.61
CA GLN A 147 1.01 -0.83 7.64
C GLN A 147 0.14 0.40 7.38
N HIS A 148 -0.28 1.05 8.46
CA HIS A 148 -1.10 2.26 8.42
C HIS A 148 -0.44 3.33 9.29
N TYR A 149 0.13 4.36 8.67
CA TYR A 149 0.73 5.51 9.34
C TYR A 149 -0.02 6.82 9.01
N ASN A 150 -1.15 6.71 8.31
CA ASN A 150 -2.05 7.82 8.05
C ASN A 150 -2.74 8.31 9.36
N PRO A 151 -3.01 9.59 9.51
CA PRO A 151 -2.63 10.68 8.60
C PRO A 151 -1.23 11.27 8.88
N VAL A 152 -0.46 10.69 9.78
CA VAL A 152 0.78 11.26 10.33
C VAL A 152 1.84 11.55 9.26
N ILE A 153 1.90 10.75 8.21
CA ILE A 153 2.88 10.88 7.13
C ILE A 153 2.32 11.53 5.86
N ASP A 154 1.02 11.80 5.79
CA ASP A 154 0.33 12.15 4.54
C ASP A 154 0.94 13.37 3.85
N GLU A 155 1.13 14.47 4.58
CA GLU A 155 1.68 15.72 4.04
C GLU A 155 3.12 15.54 3.52
N ALA A 156 3.96 14.84 4.28
CA ALA A 156 5.35 14.62 3.92
C ALA A 156 5.49 13.70 2.71
N VAL A 157 4.66 12.66 2.65
CA VAL A 157 4.59 11.72 1.52
C VAL A 157 4.07 12.41 0.27
N ALA A 158 3.00 13.20 0.37
CA ALA A 158 2.45 13.95 -0.76
C ALA A 158 3.47 14.93 -1.34
N LYS A 159 4.22 15.60 -0.48
CA LYS A 159 5.28 16.53 -0.90
C LYS A 159 6.44 15.81 -1.59
N GLU A 160 6.90 14.67 -1.04
CA GLU A 160 8.06 13.93 -1.55
C GLU A 160 7.79 13.35 -2.95
N TRP A 161 6.60 12.79 -3.17
CA TRP A 161 6.25 12.13 -4.44
C TRP A 161 5.27 12.91 -5.31
N THR A 162 4.92 14.14 -4.94
CA THR A 162 4.04 15.04 -5.72
C THR A 162 2.67 14.39 -6.02
N ILE A 163 2.00 13.92 -4.99
CA ILE A 163 0.70 13.24 -5.03
C ILE A 163 -0.33 13.92 -4.14
#